data_2dfc80799183bf7d44bcf5987c8d8e51
#
_entry.id   2dfc80799183bf7d44bcf5987c8d8e51
#
_cell.length_a   1.000
_cell.length_b   1.000
_cell.length_c   1.000
_cell.angle_alpha   90.00
_cell.angle_beta   90.00
_cell.angle_gamma   90.00
#
_symmetry.space_group_name_H-M   'P 1'
#
loop_
_entity.id
_entity.type
_entity.pdbx_description
1 polymer ?
#
loop_
_entity_poly.entity_id
_entity_poly.type
_entity_poly.pdbx_seq_one_letter_code
_entity_poly.pdbx_strand_id
1 'polypeptide(L)'
;MEDELFQLSNGRYVTSVEISEKLTYIKEHHPETSYQEDSTGYSWDEAGMADLFSECYDHDTRYCPEAKSWYTYDGGKWQKDVGSLLVSNKIKEFVRIMALYCGEIPDEDKRKQYMAFVGKMGDRRFRDRLMKDAADNLKIAAAEFDTHPFLINCKNGTYDLESLTFREHKWDDFLTMQTNFEYGVKKEKCARW
;
A
#
# COMPACT_ATOMS: atom_id res chain seq x y z
N MET A 1 -0.44 -5.96 25.84
CA MET A 1 0.09 -4.67 25.38
C MET A 1 -1.06 -4.06 24.59
N GLU A 2 -1.56 -2.92 25.04
CA GLU A 2 -2.58 -2.20 24.28
C GLU A 2 -1.88 -1.63 23.05
N ASP A 3 -2.40 -1.95 21.85
CA ASP A 3 -1.91 -1.39 20.61
C ASP A 3 -2.14 0.12 20.62
N GLU A 4 -1.09 0.91 20.69
CA GLU A 4 -1.21 2.36 20.58
C GLU A 4 -1.74 2.72 19.20
N LEU A 5 -2.88 3.39 19.19
CA LEU A 5 -3.52 3.91 17.99
C LEU A 5 -2.98 5.32 17.69
N PHE A 6 -2.35 5.48 16.52
CA PHE A 6 -1.91 6.78 16.03
C PHE A 6 -2.92 7.32 15.04
N GLN A 7 -3.45 8.51 15.32
CA GLN A 7 -4.34 9.17 14.37
C GLN A 7 -3.52 9.86 13.27
N LEU A 8 -3.74 9.45 12.04
CA LEU A 8 -3.18 10.11 10.87
C LEU A 8 -3.92 11.43 10.60
N SER A 9 -3.27 12.34 9.86
CA SER A 9 -3.86 13.65 9.50
C SER A 9 -5.15 13.57 8.68
N ASN A 10 -5.47 12.40 8.13
CA ASN A 10 -6.72 12.11 7.40
C ASN A 10 -7.83 11.53 8.28
N GLY A 11 -7.59 11.46 9.60
CA GLY A 11 -8.53 10.86 10.56
C GLY A 11 -8.47 9.34 10.67
N ARG A 12 -7.72 8.64 9.81
CA ARG A 12 -7.51 7.19 9.93
C ARG A 12 -6.60 6.90 11.13
N TYR A 13 -6.93 5.86 11.86
CA TYR A 13 -6.06 5.31 12.89
C TYR A 13 -5.21 4.19 12.28
N VAL A 14 -3.91 4.20 12.57
CA VAL A 14 -2.99 3.10 12.30
C VAL A 14 -2.48 2.57 13.63
N THR A 15 -2.32 1.27 13.70
CA THR A 15 -1.76 0.65 14.90
C THR A 15 -0.24 0.79 14.91
N SER A 16 0.35 0.79 16.10
CA SER A 16 1.80 0.68 16.25
C SER A 16 2.37 -0.55 15.55
N VAL A 17 1.56 -1.61 15.40
CA VAL A 17 1.91 -2.84 14.70
C VAL A 17 2.09 -2.59 13.20
N GLU A 18 1.13 -1.94 12.52
CA GLU A 18 1.24 -1.64 11.08
C GLU A 18 2.46 -0.78 10.75
N ILE A 19 2.74 0.23 11.59
CA ILE A 19 3.95 1.04 11.44
C ILE A 19 5.21 0.20 11.67
N SER A 20 5.19 -0.64 12.70
CA SER A 20 6.33 -1.51 13.05
C SER A 20 6.61 -2.54 11.97
N GLU A 21 5.58 -3.13 11.37
CA GLU A 21 5.73 -4.11 10.28
C GLU A 21 6.39 -3.47 9.05
N LYS A 22 5.92 -2.31 8.60
CA LYS A 22 6.54 -1.59 7.48
C LYS A 22 7.96 -1.13 7.80
N LEU A 23 8.21 -0.68 9.02
CA LEU A 23 9.55 -0.30 9.46
C LEU A 23 10.49 -1.52 9.51
N THR A 24 10.00 -2.66 9.98
CA THR A 24 10.74 -3.92 10.00
C THR A 24 11.07 -4.39 8.58
N TYR A 25 10.08 -4.33 7.68
CA TYR A 25 10.28 -4.63 6.27
C TYR A 25 11.41 -3.78 5.66
N ILE A 26 11.38 -2.47 5.88
CA ILE A 26 12.42 -1.55 5.39
C ILE A 26 13.79 -1.91 5.95
N LYS A 27 13.88 -2.22 7.23
CA LYS A 27 15.15 -2.60 7.87
C LYS A 27 15.72 -3.92 7.34
N GLU A 28 14.86 -4.90 7.10
CA GLU A 28 15.28 -6.25 6.69
C GLU A 28 15.65 -6.32 5.21
N HIS A 29 14.88 -5.64 4.34
CA HIS A 29 15.04 -5.72 2.90
C HIS A 29 15.88 -4.58 2.33
N HIS A 30 15.97 -3.45 3.05
CA HIS A 30 16.64 -2.24 2.62
C HIS A 30 17.52 -1.63 3.71
N PRO A 31 18.38 -2.42 4.37
CA PRO A 31 19.20 -1.91 5.48
C PRO A 31 20.12 -0.76 5.06
N GLU A 32 20.40 -0.63 3.79
CA GLU A 32 21.36 0.32 3.23
C GLU A 32 20.70 1.56 2.62
N THR A 33 19.37 1.60 2.51
CA THR A 33 18.62 2.67 1.86
C THR A 33 18.81 4.03 2.47
N SER A 34 19.27 4.08 3.70
CA SER A 34 19.22 5.31 4.44
C SER A 34 20.55 6.03 4.50
N TYR A 35 21.69 5.40 4.23
CA TYR A 35 22.96 6.09 4.50
C TYR A 35 24.25 5.44 3.97
N GLN A 36 24.17 4.47 3.09
CA GLN A 36 25.39 3.98 2.44
C GLN A 36 25.52 4.54 1.03
N GLU A 37 26.71 4.98 0.69
CA GLU A 37 27.08 5.45 -0.66
C GLU A 37 27.17 4.30 -1.66
N ASP A 38 26.79 3.07 -1.27
CA ASP A 38 26.92 1.90 -2.08
C ASP A 38 25.72 1.75 -3.03
N SER A 39 26.00 1.36 -4.25
CA SER A 39 25.11 1.37 -5.42
C SER A 39 23.88 0.44 -5.36
N THR A 40 23.61 -0.19 -4.22
CA THR A 40 22.51 -1.11 -4.00
C THR A 40 21.37 -0.53 -3.17
N GLY A 41 21.52 0.66 -2.61
CA GLY A 41 20.50 1.34 -1.82
C GLY A 41 19.68 2.35 -2.63
N TYR A 42 18.53 2.74 -2.11
CA TYR A 42 17.70 3.78 -2.71
C TYR A 42 18.31 5.16 -2.50
N SER A 43 18.39 5.96 -3.53
CA SER A 43 18.90 7.33 -3.42
C SER A 43 17.99 8.23 -2.58
N TRP A 44 18.61 9.23 -1.91
CA TRP A 44 17.85 10.20 -1.12
C TRP A 44 17.30 11.33 -2.00
N ASP A 45 16.47 10.95 -2.93
CA ASP A 45 15.77 11.83 -3.85
C ASP A 45 14.35 11.28 -4.13
N GLU A 46 13.63 11.95 -5.01
CA GLU A 46 12.26 11.56 -5.33
C GLU A 46 12.19 10.18 -6.01
N ALA A 47 13.15 9.85 -6.87
CA ALA A 47 13.18 8.58 -7.59
C ALA A 47 13.45 7.40 -6.65
N GLY A 48 14.52 7.47 -5.84
CA GLY A 48 14.83 6.40 -4.88
C GLY A 48 13.72 6.21 -3.83
N MET A 49 13.08 7.30 -3.40
CA MET A 49 11.95 7.20 -2.49
C MET A 49 10.69 6.67 -3.18
N ALA A 50 10.52 6.89 -4.48
CA ALA A 50 9.45 6.29 -5.25
C ALA A 50 9.64 4.77 -5.39
N ASP A 51 10.87 4.32 -5.62
CA ASP A 51 11.21 2.89 -5.67
C ASP A 51 10.89 2.22 -4.34
N LEU A 52 11.40 2.77 -3.23
CA LEU A 52 11.12 2.24 -1.89
C LEU A 52 9.62 2.27 -1.54
N PHE A 53 8.93 3.36 -1.85
CA PHE A 53 7.48 3.45 -1.67
C PHE A 53 6.77 2.34 -2.46
N SER A 54 7.18 2.13 -3.70
CA SER A 54 6.56 1.14 -4.59
C SER A 54 6.70 -0.27 -4.03
N GLU A 55 7.86 -0.62 -3.50
CA GLU A 55 8.06 -1.93 -2.87
C GLU A 55 7.24 -2.10 -1.57
N CYS A 56 7.16 -1.05 -0.75
CA CYS A 56 6.39 -1.10 0.49
C CYS A 56 4.87 -1.15 0.29
N TYR A 57 4.37 -0.68 -0.87
CA TYR A 57 2.94 -0.51 -1.11
C TYR A 57 2.45 -1.19 -2.39
N ASP A 58 3.21 -2.14 -2.95
CA ASP A 58 2.83 -2.89 -4.15
C ASP A 58 1.55 -3.71 -3.97
N HIS A 59 1.25 -4.17 -2.74
CA HIS A 59 0.02 -4.89 -2.41
C HIS A 59 -1.19 -3.97 -2.22
N ASP A 60 -0.94 -2.69 -2.05
CA ASP A 60 -1.93 -1.71 -1.64
C ASP A 60 -2.31 -0.72 -2.74
N THR A 61 -1.45 -0.53 -3.74
CA THR A 61 -1.62 0.53 -4.74
C THR A 61 -1.19 0.10 -6.13
N ARG A 62 -1.94 0.53 -7.14
CA ARG A 62 -1.60 0.39 -8.57
C ARG A 62 -2.01 1.65 -9.33
N TYR A 63 -1.25 1.99 -10.35
CA TYR A 63 -1.60 3.07 -11.27
C TYR A 63 -2.01 2.50 -12.63
N CYS A 64 -3.20 2.86 -13.08
CA CYS A 64 -3.70 2.46 -14.40
C CYS A 64 -3.60 3.66 -15.36
N PRO A 65 -2.67 3.63 -16.34
CA PRO A 65 -2.48 4.73 -17.29
C PRO A 65 -3.69 4.98 -18.19
N GLU A 66 -4.39 3.95 -18.62
CA GLU A 66 -5.57 4.04 -19.47
C GLU A 66 -6.71 4.77 -18.76
N ALA A 67 -6.89 4.49 -17.47
CA ALA A 67 -7.86 5.15 -16.61
C ALA A 67 -7.34 6.50 -16.07
N LYS A 68 -6.06 6.80 -16.24
CA LYS A 68 -5.34 7.95 -15.65
C LYS A 68 -5.64 8.08 -14.16
N SER A 69 -5.62 6.97 -13.44
CA SER A 69 -6.04 6.90 -12.05
C SER A 69 -5.28 5.87 -11.25
N TRP A 70 -5.11 6.19 -10.00
CA TRP A 70 -4.70 5.22 -9.01
C TRP A 70 -5.86 4.31 -8.62
N TYR A 71 -5.49 3.10 -8.23
CA TYR A 71 -6.35 2.12 -7.59
C TYR A 71 -5.72 1.71 -6.27
N THR A 72 -6.55 1.48 -5.26
CA THR A 72 -6.12 1.03 -3.94
C THR A 72 -6.90 -0.21 -3.53
N TYR A 73 -6.20 -1.14 -2.88
CA TYR A 73 -6.81 -2.33 -2.32
C TYR A 73 -7.34 -2.02 -0.91
N ASP A 74 -8.61 -2.37 -0.64
CA ASP A 74 -9.28 -2.12 0.64
C ASP A 74 -9.33 -3.35 1.57
N GLY A 75 -8.65 -4.43 1.19
CA GLY A 75 -8.70 -5.72 1.88
C GLY A 75 -9.73 -6.69 1.28
N GLY A 76 -10.56 -6.24 0.35
CA GLY A 76 -11.57 -7.06 -0.31
C GLY A 76 -11.60 -6.89 -1.82
N LYS A 77 -11.30 -5.71 -2.31
CA LYS A 77 -11.26 -5.40 -3.74
C LYS A 77 -10.37 -4.21 -4.05
N TRP A 78 -10.02 -4.08 -5.31
CA TRP A 78 -9.42 -2.88 -5.85
C TRP A 78 -10.47 -1.83 -6.14
N GLN A 79 -10.25 -0.62 -5.71
CA GLN A 79 -11.14 0.51 -5.95
C GLN A 79 -10.39 1.69 -6.53
N LYS A 80 -11.06 2.41 -7.45
CA LYS A 80 -10.50 3.61 -8.05
C LYS A 80 -10.34 4.70 -7.00
N ASP A 81 -9.12 5.23 -6.90
CA ASP A 81 -8.80 6.35 -6.00
C ASP A 81 -9.13 7.69 -6.68
N VAL A 82 -10.30 8.21 -6.37
CA VAL A 82 -10.77 9.49 -6.95
C VAL A 82 -9.93 10.64 -6.43
N GLY A 83 -9.26 11.32 -7.36
CA GLY A 83 -8.39 12.45 -7.02
C GLY A 83 -7.07 12.07 -6.36
N SER A 84 -6.69 10.80 -6.38
CA SER A 84 -5.45 10.27 -5.79
C SER A 84 -5.32 10.56 -4.28
N LEU A 85 -6.45 10.63 -3.58
CA LEU A 85 -6.47 11.03 -2.18
C LEU A 85 -5.95 9.93 -1.26
N LEU A 86 -6.26 8.66 -1.56
CA LEU A 86 -5.83 7.52 -0.76
C LEU A 86 -4.32 7.31 -0.92
N VAL A 87 -3.81 7.33 -2.15
CA VAL A 87 -2.36 7.23 -2.41
C VAL A 87 -1.61 8.42 -1.82
N SER A 88 -2.13 9.65 -1.93
CA SER A 88 -1.53 10.81 -1.28
C SER A 88 -1.43 10.64 0.25
N ASN A 89 -2.41 9.99 0.88
CA ASN A 89 -2.36 9.70 2.31
C ASN A 89 -1.34 8.60 2.64
N LYS A 90 -1.22 7.56 1.80
CA LYS A 90 -0.18 6.52 1.94
C LYS A 90 1.22 7.12 1.81
N ILE A 91 1.44 8.06 0.90
CA ILE A 91 2.73 8.78 0.80
C ILE A 91 3.02 9.59 2.07
N LYS A 92 2.03 10.25 2.67
CA LYS A 92 2.22 10.95 3.96
C LYS A 92 2.54 9.98 5.10
N GLU A 93 1.92 8.80 5.10
CA GLU A 93 2.22 7.72 6.04
C GLU A 93 3.66 7.25 5.85
N PHE A 94 4.07 6.99 4.62
CA PHE A 94 5.46 6.63 4.27
C PHE A 94 6.47 7.66 4.77
N VAL A 95 6.25 8.96 4.56
CA VAL A 95 7.12 10.02 5.09
C VAL A 95 7.25 9.95 6.62
N ARG A 96 6.19 9.60 7.33
CA ARG A 96 6.24 9.42 8.80
C ARG A 96 7.04 8.19 9.20
N ILE A 97 6.90 7.09 8.45
CA ILE A 97 7.71 5.88 8.67
C ILE A 97 9.19 6.21 8.47
N MET A 98 9.53 6.98 7.43
CA MET A 98 10.89 7.45 7.22
C MET A 98 11.39 8.33 8.36
N ALA A 99 10.53 9.17 8.93
CA ALA A 99 10.90 9.97 10.10
C ALA A 99 11.15 9.12 11.35
N LEU A 100 10.38 8.08 11.58
CA LEU A 100 10.61 7.13 12.67
C LEU A 100 11.91 6.36 12.47
N TYR A 101 12.20 5.96 11.23
CA TYR A 101 13.44 5.28 10.89
C TYR A 101 14.69 6.11 11.19
N CYS A 102 14.61 7.44 11.19
CA CYS A 102 15.72 8.31 11.63
C CYS A 102 16.26 7.93 13.02
N GLY A 103 15.38 7.50 13.93
CA GLY A 103 15.76 7.10 15.29
C GLY A 103 16.63 5.84 15.36
N GLU A 104 16.61 5.02 14.32
CA GLU A 104 17.34 3.77 14.24
C GLU A 104 18.76 3.92 13.69
N ILE A 105 19.10 5.08 13.12
CA ILE A 105 20.40 5.36 12.54
C ILE A 105 21.41 5.64 13.69
N PRO A 106 22.40 4.77 13.90
CA PRO A 106 23.31 4.90 15.04
C PRO A 106 24.29 6.08 14.91
N ASP A 107 24.73 6.39 13.69
CA ASP A 107 25.64 7.50 13.40
C ASP A 107 24.89 8.82 13.50
N GLU A 108 25.36 9.72 14.38
CA GLU A 108 24.69 11.00 14.66
C GLU A 108 24.71 11.96 13.46
N ASP A 109 25.82 12.01 12.73
CA ASP A 109 25.94 12.92 11.59
C ASP A 109 25.10 12.43 10.40
N LYS A 110 25.10 11.13 10.12
CA LYS A 110 24.24 10.51 9.13
C LYS A 110 22.77 10.67 9.51
N ARG A 111 22.42 10.47 10.77
CA ARG A 111 21.06 10.69 11.28
C ARG A 111 20.60 12.13 11.06
N LYS A 112 21.45 13.13 11.32
CA LYS A 112 21.13 14.54 11.06
C LYS A 112 20.90 14.81 9.57
N GLN A 113 21.75 14.26 8.70
CA GLN A 113 21.62 14.41 7.26
C GLN A 113 20.32 13.77 6.76
N TYR A 114 20.02 12.55 7.23
CA TYR A 114 18.80 11.84 6.87
C TYR A 114 17.55 12.55 7.38
N MET A 115 17.57 13.05 8.61
CA MET A 115 16.46 13.84 9.16
C MET A 115 16.21 15.12 8.34
N ALA A 116 17.26 15.80 7.89
CA ALA A 116 17.15 16.96 7.02
C ALA A 116 16.54 16.58 5.65
N PHE A 117 16.88 15.41 5.12
CA PHE A 117 16.29 14.87 3.90
C PHE A 117 14.81 14.55 4.09
N VAL A 118 14.45 13.81 5.15
CA VAL A 118 13.04 13.48 5.46
C VAL A 118 12.21 14.75 5.68
N GLY A 119 12.80 15.79 6.24
CA GLY A 119 12.17 17.10 6.33
C GLY A 119 11.75 17.66 4.96
N LYS A 120 12.54 17.44 3.90
CA LYS A 120 12.19 17.82 2.52
C LYS A 120 11.05 16.99 1.96
N MET A 121 10.95 15.71 2.33
CA MET A 121 9.84 14.84 1.94
C MET A 121 8.48 15.36 2.46
N GLY A 122 8.48 16.17 3.52
CA GLY A 122 7.31 16.88 4.01
C GLY A 122 6.76 17.93 3.03
N ASP A 123 7.55 18.41 2.07
CA ASP A 123 7.08 19.34 1.04
C ASP A 123 6.08 18.66 0.08
N ARG A 124 5.03 19.39 -0.28
CA ARG A 124 4.03 18.89 -1.22
C ARG A 124 4.62 18.60 -2.60
N ARG A 125 5.52 19.47 -3.08
CA ARG A 125 6.14 19.30 -4.40
C ARG A 125 6.99 18.02 -4.46
N PHE A 126 7.69 17.68 -3.37
CA PHE A 126 8.42 16.43 -3.27
C PHE A 126 7.45 15.25 -3.37
N ARG A 127 6.38 15.23 -2.59
CA ARG A 127 5.40 14.14 -2.61
C ARG A 127 4.67 14.00 -3.95
N ASP A 128 4.39 15.12 -4.64
CA ASP A 128 3.76 15.10 -5.96
C ASP A 128 4.71 14.49 -7.02
N ARG A 129 6.03 14.74 -6.93
CA ARG A 129 7.03 14.11 -7.81
C ARG A 129 7.20 12.62 -7.48
N LEU A 130 7.38 12.28 -6.20
CA LEU A 130 7.43 10.90 -5.75
C LEU A 130 6.22 10.10 -6.25
N MET A 131 5.01 10.66 -6.13
CA MET A 131 3.78 9.99 -6.59
C MET A 131 3.79 9.76 -8.11
N LYS A 132 4.37 10.66 -8.89
CA LYS A 132 4.50 10.48 -10.35
C LYS A 132 5.50 9.38 -10.70
N ASP A 133 6.65 9.36 -10.04
CA ASP A 133 7.68 8.35 -10.28
C ASP A 133 7.19 6.96 -9.82
N ALA A 134 6.50 6.89 -8.68
CA ALA A 134 5.87 5.65 -8.21
C ALA A 134 4.77 5.14 -9.16
N ALA A 135 4.12 6.00 -9.94
CA ALA A 135 3.13 5.57 -10.91
C ALA A 135 3.73 4.72 -12.05
N ASP A 136 4.99 4.97 -12.40
CA ASP A 136 5.69 4.17 -13.40
C ASP A 136 6.05 2.78 -12.86
N ASN A 137 6.43 2.69 -11.59
CA ASN A 137 6.79 1.44 -10.93
C ASN A 137 5.57 0.56 -10.61
N LEU A 138 4.46 1.17 -10.23
CA LEU A 138 3.22 0.49 -9.81
C LEU A 138 2.17 0.39 -10.93
N LYS A 139 2.63 0.40 -12.17
CA LYS A 139 1.75 0.36 -13.33
C LYS A 139 1.00 -0.96 -13.46
N ILE A 140 -0.29 -0.88 -13.80
CA ILE A 140 -1.14 -2.00 -14.17
C ILE A 140 -1.98 -1.61 -15.39
N ALA A 141 -2.16 -2.52 -16.34
CA ALA A 141 -3.05 -2.28 -17.47
C ALA A 141 -4.52 -2.48 -17.05
N ALA A 142 -5.42 -1.71 -17.65
CA ALA A 142 -6.86 -1.83 -17.36
C ALA A 142 -7.39 -3.25 -17.63
N ALA A 143 -6.80 -3.96 -18.59
CA ALA A 143 -7.18 -5.31 -18.96
C ALA A 143 -6.72 -6.39 -17.95
N GLU A 144 -5.89 -6.05 -16.98
CA GLU A 144 -5.43 -6.98 -15.94
C GLU A 144 -6.42 -7.07 -14.77
N PHE A 145 -7.33 -6.11 -14.63
CA PHE A 145 -8.39 -6.18 -13.65
C PHE A 145 -9.51 -7.15 -14.09
N ASP A 146 -10.08 -7.85 -13.11
CA ASP A 146 -11.24 -8.74 -13.27
C ASP A 146 -11.04 -9.84 -14.35
N THR A 147 -9.81 -10.33 -14.52
CA THR A 147 -9.45 -11.34 -15.53
C THR A 147 -9.84 -12.77 -15.15
N HIS A 148 -10.26 -13.00 -13.92
CA HIS A 148 -10.58 -14.32 -13.38
C HIS A 148 -12.09 -14.61 -13.43
N PRO A 149 -12.62 -15.23 -14.51
CA PRO A 149 -14.06 -15.40 -14.70
C PRO A 149 -14.71 -16.39 -13.71
N PHE A 150 -13.90 -17.20 -13.04
CA PHE A 150 -14.35 -18.21 -12.09
C PHE A 150 -14.27 -17.76 -10.63
N LEU A 151 -13.81 -16.54 -10.35
CA LEU A 151 -13.77 -16.01 -9.01
C LEU A 151 -15.02 -15.16 -8.71
N ILE A 152 -15.70 -15.50 -7.63
CA ILE A 152 -16.80 -14.70 -7.09
C ILE A 152 -16.31 -13.99 -5.82
N ASN A 153 -16.17 -12.68 -5.92
CA ASN A 153 -15.76 -11.85 -4.79
C ASN A 153 -16.97 -11.56 -3.89
N CYS A 154 -17.06 -12.24 -2.75
CA CYS A 154 -18.05 -12.01 -1.70
C CYS A 154 -17.55 -10.97 -0.70
N LYS A 155 -18.41 -10.47 0.21
CA LYS A 155 -17.98 -9.51 1.25
C LYS A 155 -16.95 -10.07 2.22
N ASN A 156 -17.00 -11.35 2.50
CA ASN A 156 -16.18 -12.03 3.51
C ASN A 156 -15.11 -12.94 2.92
N GLY A 157 -14.86 -12.91 1.60
CA GLY A 157 -13.86 -13.73 0.93
C GLY A 157 -14.18 -13.99 -0.53
N THR A 158 -13.35 -14.75 -1.18
CA THR A 158 -13.47 -15.10 -2.59
C THR A 158 -13.82 -16.58 -2.75
N TYR A 159 -14.89 -16.86 -3.49
CA TYR A 159 -15.27 -18.22 -3.86
C TYR A 159 -14.71 -18.54 -5.25
N ASP A 160 -13.96 -19.61 -5.34
CA ASP A 160 -13.41 -20.12 -6.59
C ASP A 160 -14.31 -21.24 -7.13
N LEU A 161 -14.89 -21.03 -8.31
CA LEU A 161 -15.78 -21.95 -8.97
C LEU A 161 -15.05 -23.15 -9.62
N GLU A 162 -13.76 -23.05 -9.91
CA GLU A 162 -13.00 -24.16 -10.46
C GLU A 162 -12.61 -25.17 -9.38
N SER A 163 -12.06 -24.68 -8.28
CA SER A 163 -11.69 -25.54 -7.15
C SER A 163 -12.84 -25.82 -6.18
N LEU A 164 -13.97 -25.14 -6.34
CA LEU A 164 -15.13 -25.18 -5.44
C LEU A 164 -14.77 -24.85 -3.98
N THR A 165 -13.80 -23.94 -3.78
CA THR A 165 -13.32 -23.55 -2.47
C THR A 165 -13.62 -22.10 -2.16
N PHE A 166 -13.82 -21.80 -0.87
CA PHE A 166 -13.91 -20.46 -0.37
C PHE A 166 -12.63 -20.11 0.37
N ARG A 167 -12.06 -18.94 0.09
CA ARG A 167 -10.82 -18.48 0.68
C ARG A 167 -10.87 -16.99 1.03
N GLU A 168 -9.89 -16.53 1.77
CA GLU A 168 -9.67 -15.11 2.03
C GLU A 168 -9.43 -14.34 0.73
N HIS A 169 -9.72 -13.05 0.77
CA HIS A 169 -9.41 -12.15 -0.34
C HIS A 169 -7.91 -12.11 -0.58
N LYS A 170 -7.53 -11.93 -1.84
CA LYS A 170 -6.15 -11.70 -2.23
C LYS A 170 -6.06 -10.46 -3.11
N TRP A 171 -5.05 -9.66 -2.87
CA TRP A 171 -4.78 -8.46 -3.66
C TRP A 171 -4.36 -8.79 -5.10
N ASP A 172 -3.68 -9.92 -5.30
CA ASP A 172 -3.19 -10.40 -6.60
C ASP A 172 -4.28 -11.01 -7.50
N ASP A 173 -5.50 -11.16 -7.00
CA ASP A 173 -6.66 -11.49 -7.83
C ASP A 173 -7.12 -10.30 -8.70
N PHE A 174 -6.69 -9.10 -8.41
CA PHE A 174 -7.05 -7.85 -9.11
C PHE A 174 -8.55 -7.65 -9.34
N LEU A 175 -9.39 -8.09 -8.39
CA LEU A 175 -10.85 -7.96 -8.48
C LEU A 175 -11.28 -6.55 -8.08
N THR A 176 -12.04 -5.89 -8.96
CA THR A 176 -12.64 -4.56 -8.70
C THR A 176 -14.11 -4.66 -8.31
N MET A 177 -14.77 -5.74 -8.69
CA MET A 177 -16.17 -6.00 -8.39
C MET A 177 -16.31 -6.85 -7.13
N GLN A 178 -17.36 -6.59 -6.34
CA GLN A 178 -17.68 -7.36 -5.15
C GLN A 178 -19.19 -7.53 -5.05
N THR A 179 -19.63 -8.74 -4.72
CA THR A 179 -21.04 -9.01 -4.48
C THR A 179 -21.51 -8.35 -3.18
N ASN A 180 -22.81 -8.19 -3.04
CA ASN A 180 -23.39 -7.55 -1.85
C ASN A 180 -23.76 -8.56 -0.74
N PHE A 181 -23.34 -9.82 -0.85
CA PHE A 181 -23.63 -10.87 0.12
C PHE A 181 -22.35 -11.50 0.68
N GLU A 182 -22.51 -12.18 1.82
CA GLU A 182 -21.48 -12.99 2.47
C GLU A 182 -21.72 -14.47 2.15
N TYR A 183 -20.64 -15.20 1.83
CA TYR A 183 -20.71 -16.63 1.61
C TYR A 183 -20.83 -17.38 2.96
N GLY A 184 -21.66 -18.42 2.99
CA GLY A 184 -21.76 -19.31 4.15
C GLY A 184 -22.63 -18.77 5.31
N VAL A 185 -23.17 -17.57 5.21
CA VAL A 185 -24.13 -17.06 6.19
C VAL A 185 -25.48 -17.73 6.00
N LYS A 186 -26.04 -18.25 7.08
CA LYS A 186 -27.22 -19.12 7.23
C LYS A 186 -28.14 -19.18 5.99
N LYS A 187 -28.31 -20.39 5.46
CA LYS A 187 -29.35 -20.69 4.46
C LYS A 187 -30.70 -20.35 5.06
N GLU A 188 -31.30 -19.23 4.69
CA GLU A 188 -32.74 -19.07 4.82
C GLU A 188 -33.39 -20.13 3.93
N LYS A 189 -34.28 -20.91 4.51
CA LYS A 189 -35.07 -21.88 3.74
C LYS A 189 -35.87 -21.08 2.71
N CYS A 190 -35.49 -21.23 1.46
CA CYS A 190 -36.27 -20.68 0.37
C CYS A 190 -37.66 -21.39 0.40
N ALA A 191 -38.71 -20.68 0.78
CA ALA A 191 -40.04 -21.24 0.91
C ALA A 191 -40.70 -21.71 -0.42
N ARG A 192 -39.96 -21.51 -1.54
CA ARG A 192 -40.41 -21.85 -2.90
C ARG A 192 -39.70 -23.05 -3.53
N TRP A 193 -38.82 -23.74 -2.80
CA TRP A 193 -38.17 -24.99 -3.27
C TRP A 193 -38.37 -26.09 -2.27
#